data_3f61217da7b3c7cbf1c17eeda2ac1c2e
#
_entry.id   3f61217da7b3c7cbf1c17eeda2ac1c2e
#
_cell.length_a   1.000
_cell.length_b   1.000
_cell.length_c   1.000
_cell.angle_alpha   90.00
_cell.angle_beta   90.00
_cell.angle_gamma   90.00
#
_symmetry.space_group_name_H-M   'P 1'
#
loop_
_entity.id
_entity.type
_entity.pdbx_description
1 polymer ?
#
loop_
_entity_poly.entity_id
_entity_poly.type
_entity_poly.pdbx_seq_one_letter_code
_entity_poly.pdbx_strand_id
1 'polypeptide(L)'
;MEKIALITGASRGLGAALAVALAPTHHIVAVARTTGALEEVDDRIKAAGGEATLAPMDITNGDAMAQLCRAIFDRWGAVDIWAHTAIEAMQLTPTHHLALQEADLEKSLKVNVEATARLIAYVAPLLGETGRAAFFRDDHAGEKFFGGYGATKAAQMALAESWRNEAGKIGPVVKILEPRPLATAMRARFFPSEDRAGLTPPAEEAARFLPDLLA
;
A
#
# COMPACT_ATOMS: atom_id res chain seq x y z
N MET A 1 0.62 13.87 21.32
CA MET A 1 -0.30 13.76 20.18
C MET A 1 -0.51 12.30 19.87
N GLU A 2 -1.69 11.95 19.39
CA GLU A 2 -2.00 10.61 18.89
C GLU A 2 -1.18 10.35 17.63
N LYS A 3 -0.53 9.19 17.53
CA LYS A 3 0.23 8.80 16.34
C LYS A 3 -0.70 8.21 15.28
N ILE A 4 -0.52 8.60 14.03
CA ILE A 4 -1.40 8.24 12.93
C ILE A 4 -0.67 7.39 11.90
N ALA A 5 -1.26 6.23 11.55
CA ALA A 5 -0.81 5.41 10.43
C ALA A 5 -1.88 5.37 9.33
N LEU A 6 -1.58 5.95 8.18
CA LEU A 6 -2.39 5.87 6.96
C LEU A 6 -2.01 4.62 6.18
N ILE A 7 -2.98 3.71 5.96
CA ILE A 7 -2.75 2.48 5.21
C ILE A 7 -3.64 2.48 3.97
N THR A 8 -3.04 2.69 2.80
CA THR A 8 -3.74 2.55 1.52
C THR A 8 -3.63 1.13 1.01
N GLY A 9 -4.78 0.48 0.74
CA GLY A 9 -4.87 -0.95 0.46
C GLY A 9 -5.08 -1.81 1.70
N ALA A 10 -5.72 -1.25 2.74
CA ALA A 10 -5.86 -1.86 4.06
C ALA A 10 -6.79 -3.10 4.14
N SER A 11 -7.59 -3.40 3.12
CA SER A 11 -8.66 -4.41 3.22
C SER A 11 -8.20 -5.87 3.28
N ARG A 12 -6.96 -6.18 2.88
CA ARG A 12 -6.45 -7.58 2.82
C ARG A 12 -4.93 -7.63 2.75
N GLY A 13 -4.40 -8.85 2.81
CA GLY A 13 -2.98 -9.14 2.60
C GLY A 13 -2.06 -8.37 3.54
N LEU A 14 -0.98 -7.84 3.01
CA LEU A 14 0.02 -7.11 3.78
C LEU A 14 -0.55 -5.82 4.39
N GLY A 15 -1.41 -5.08 3.66
CA GLY A 15 -1.99 -3.84 4.16
C GLY A 15 -2.86 -4.05 5.40
N ALA A 16 -3.73 -5.06 5.38
CA ALA A 16 -4.52 -5.44 6.55
C ALA A 16 -3.64 -5.91 7.72
N ALA A 17 -2.58 -6.65 7.42
CA ALA A 17 -1.65 -7.12 8.45
C ALA A 17 -0.87 -5.97 9.09
N LEU A 18 -0.40 -5.00 8.31
CA LEU A 18 0.26 -3.80 8.80
C LEU A 18 -0.69 -2.92 9.64
N ALA A 19 -1.95 -2.77 9.21
CA ALA A 19 -2.96 -2.04 9.97
C ALA A 19 -3.13 -2.63 11.38
N VAL A 20 -3.28 -3.95 11.48
CA VAL A 20 -3.40 -4.65 12.76
C VAL A 20 -2.11 -4.57 13.59
N ALA A 21 -0.94 -4.72 12.96
CA ALA A 21 0.35 -4.70 13.65
C ALA A 21 0.72 -3.31 14.22
N LEU A 22 0.30 -2.22 13.56
CA LEU A 22 0.53 -0.85 14.01
C LEU A 22 -0.53 -0.36 15.01
N ALA A 23 -1.70 -1.00 15.06
CA ALA A 23 -2.84 -0.58 15.88
C ALA A 23 -2.54 -0.38 17.39
N PRO A 24 -1.66 -1.17 18.05
CA PRO A 24 -1.36 -0.94 19.45
C PRO A 24 -0.66 0.41 19.74
N THR A 25 -0.10 1.06 18.74
CA THR A 25 0.71 2.28 18.91
C THR A 25 0.24 3.46 18.06
N HIS A 26 -0.64 3.24 17.08
CA HIS A 26 -1.13 4.25 16.16
C HIS A 26 -2.64 4.12 15.97
N HIS A 27 -3.31 5.25 15.81
CA HIS A 27 -4.65 5.27 15.22
C HIS A 27 -4.53 4.97 13.72
N ILE A 28 -5.30 4.02 13.25
CA ILE A 28 -5.21 3.54 11.86
C ILE A 28 -6.23 4.29 10.98
N VAL A 29 -5.76 4.96 9.94
CA VAL A 29 -6.64 5.43 8.85
C VAL A 29 -6.57 4.38 7.74
N ALA A 30 -7.62 3.55 7.66
CA ALA A 30 -7.67 2.40 6.77
C ALA A 30 -8.41 2.74 5.47
N VAL A 31 -7.67 2.78 4.33
CA VAL A 31 -8.24 3.11 3.02
C VAL A 31 -8.33 1.88 2.14
N ALA A 32 -9.52 1.57 1.66
CA ALA A 32 -9.78 0.55 0.63
C ALA A 32 -11.17 0.73 0.01
N ARG A 33 -11.45 0.04 -1.09
CA ARG A 33 -12.72 0.18 -1.84
C ARG A 33 -13.90 -0.53 -1.18
N THR A 34 -13.66 -1.60 -0.43
CA THR A 34 -14.71 -2.52 0.05
C THR A 34 -14.97 -2.28 1.54
N THR A 35 -16.13 -1.73 1.86
CA THR A 35 -16.54 -1.41 3.24
C THR A 35 -16.50 -2.63 4.15
N GLY A 36 -17.16 -3.74 3.81
CA GLY A 36 -17.20 -4.94 4.66
C GLY A 36 -15.82 -5.51 4.96
N ALA A 37 -14.88 -5.46 3.99
CA ALA A 37 -13.52 -5.90 4.24
C ALA A 37 -12.72 -4.94 5.16
N LEU A 38 -13.07 -3.65 5.18
CA LEU A 38 -12.52 -2.70 6.16
C LEU A 38 -13.10 -2.93 7.56
N GLU A 39 -14.38 -3.28 7.65
CA GLU A 39 -15.04 -3.62 8.92
C GLU A 39 -14.40 -4.87 9.55
N GLU A 40 -14.12 -5.91 8.76
CA GLU A 40 -13.38 -7.10 9.23
C GLU A 40 -11.98 -6.75 9.76
N VAL A 41 -11.30 -5.80 9.13
CA VAL A 41 -9.98 -5.33 9.58
C VAL A 41 -10.12 -4.48 10.86
N ASP A 42 -11.16 -3.66 10.98
CA ASP A 42 -11.46 -2.86 12.16
C ASP A 42 -11.68 -3.74 13.39
N ASP A 43 -12.44 -4.84 13.25
CA ASP A 43 -12.64 -5.82 14.32
C ASP A 43 -11.32 -6.42 14.81
N ARG A 44 -10.40 -6.70 13.87
CA ARG A 44 -9.06 -7.19 14.21
C ARG A 44 -8.18 -6.13 14.86
N ILE A 45 -8.28 -4.87 14.44
CA ILE A 45 -7.61 -3.72 15.05
C ILE A 45 -8.09 -3.54 16.49
N LYS A 46 -9.40 -3.58 16.74
CA LYS A 46 -10.00 -3.51 18.07
C LYS A 46 -9.55 -4.68 18.95
N ALA A 47 -9.51 -5.89 18.40
CA ALA A 47 -9.00 -7.06 19.12
C ALA A 47 -7.51 -6.94 19.48
N ALA A 48 -6.73 -6.19 18.71
CA ALA A 48 -5.33 -5.85 19.00
C ALA A 48 -5.17 -4.66 19.97
N GLY A 49 -6.28 -4.08 20.47
CA GLY A 49 -6.28 -2.97 21.42
C GLY A 49 -6.10 -1.58 20.78
N GLY A 50 -6.31 -1.45 19.48
CA GLY A 50 -6.23 -0.19 18.74
C GLY A 50 -7.56 0.34 18.28
N GLU A 51 -7.52 1.45 17.55
CA GLU A 51 -8.67 2.11 16.95
C GLU A 51 -8.41 2.44 15.47
N ALA A 52 -9.49 2.51 14.67
CA ALA A 52 -9.37 2.89 13.27
C ALA A 52 -10.45 3.87 12.80
N THR A 53 -10.09 4.68 11.82
CA THR A 53 -11.02 5.42 10.97
C THR A 53 -11.06 4.72 9.60
N LEU A 54 -12.23 4.18 9.24
CA LEU A 54 -12.43 3.52 7.96
C LEU A 54 -12.73 4.54 6.88
N ALA A 55 -11.99 4.48 5.78
CA ALA A 55 -12.16 5.33 4.61
C ALA A 55 -12.46 4.46 3.37
N PRO A 56 -13.74 4.06 3.18
CA PRO A 56 -14.15 3.26 2.02
C PRO A 56 -14.15 4.11 0.76
N MET A 57 -13.02 4.12 0.04
CA MET A 57 -12.84 4.90 -1.18
C MET A 57 -11.85 4.28 -2.14
N ASP A 58 -11.93 4.68 -3.41
CA ASP A 58 -10.95 4.33 -4.43
C ASP A 58 -9.82 5.38 -4.46
N ILE A 59 -8.58 4.94 -4.34
CA ILE A 59 -7.40 5.81 -4.37
C ILE A 59 -7.23 6.54 -5.72
N THR A 60 -7.89 6.07 -6.79
CA THR A 60 -7.89 6.74 -8.10
C THR A 60 -8.78 7.97 -8.14
N ASN A 61 -9.71 8.10 -7.17
CA ASN A 61 -10.51 9.32 -7.01
C ASN A 61 -9.66 10.39 -6.28
N GLY A 62 -9.05 11.27 -7.06
CA GLY A 62 -8.14 12.31 -6.55
C GLY A 62 -8.82 13.25 -5.57
N ASP A 63 -10.07 13.66 -5.85
CA ASP A 63 -10.81 14.60 -5.00
C ASP A 63 -11.14 13.98 -3.64
N ALA A 64 -11.59 12.72 -3.63
CA ALA A 64 -11.86 12.00 -2.39
C ALA A 64 -10.58 11.83 -1.54
N MET A 65 -9.46 11.51 -2.18
CA MET A 65 -8.17 11.39 -1.48
C MET A 65 -7.65 12.73 -0.97
N ALA A 66 -7.82 13.82 -1.72
CA ALA A 66 -7.47 15.16 -1.26
C ALA A 66 -8.32 15.57 -0.04
N GLN A 67 -9.62 15.30 -0.07
CA GLN A 67 -10.53 15.54 1.06
C GLN A 67 -10.14 14.72 2.28
N LEU A 68 -9.80 13.43 2.12
CA LEU A 68 -9.30 12.60 3.22
C LEU A 68 -8.02 13.18 3.82
N CYS A 69 -7.04 13.54 3.00
CA CYS A 69 -5.80 14.14 3.48
C CYS A 69 -6.05 15.46 4.25
N ARG A 70 -6.99 16.27 3.76
CA ARG A 70 -7.41 17.49 4.46
C ARG A 70 -8.07 17.18 5.80
N ALA A 71 -8.98 16.21 5.86
CA ALA A 71 -9.65 15.79 7.10
C ALA A 71 -8.65 15.22 8.12
N ILE A 72 -7.64 14.48 7.67
CA ILE A 72 -6.54 14.00 8.53
C ILE A 72 -5.78 15.19 9.11
N PHE A 73 -5.41 16.16 8.28
CA PHE A 73 -4.71 17.36 8.74
C PHE A 73 -5.54 18.16 9.75
N ASP A 74 -6.81 18.39 9.46
CA ASP A 74 -7.70 19.19 10.33
C ASP A 74 -7.94 18.49 11.69
N ARG A 75 -7.92 17.14 11.74
CA ARG A 75 -8.16 16.37 12.96
C ARG A 75 -6.89 16.10 13.78
N TRP A 76 -5.78 15.73 13.12
CA TRP A 76 -4.58 15.25 13.81
C TRP A 76 -3.31 16.05 13.49
N GLY A 77 -3.33 16.86 12.44
CA GLY A 77 -2.22 17.71 12.02
C GLY A 77 -1.14 17.01 11.19
N ALA A 78 -0.91 15.73 11.43
CA ALA A 78 0.17 14.98 10.78
C ALA A 78 -0.17 13.49 10.61
N VAL A 79 0.63 12.81 9.81
CA VAL A 79 0.70 11.35 9.67
C VAL A 79 2.12 10.90 10.02
N ASP A 80 2.25 9.94 10.92
CA ASP A 80 3.56 9.39 11.30
C ASP A 80 4.04 8.33 10.31
N ILE A 81 3.11 7.49 9.83
CA ILE A 81 3.41 6.40 8.91
C ILE A 81 2.38 6.38 7.78
N TRP A 82 2.84 6.36 6.55
CA TRP A 82 2.05 5.99 5.38
C TRP A 82 2.56 4.69 4.78
N ALA A 83 1.77 3.61 4.86
CA ALA A 83 2.07 2.36 4.16
C ALA A 83 1.21 2.26 2.88
N HIS A 84 1.86 2.33 1.73
CA HIS A 84 1.19 2.24 0.43
C HIS A 84 1.22 0.82 -0.10
N THR A 85 0.15 0.06 0.18
CA THR A 85 -0.01 -1.33 -0.25
C THR A 85 -1.10 -1.50 -1.32
N ALA A 86 -1.79 -0.41 -1.69
CA ALA A 86 -2.79 -0.46 -2.74
C ALA A 86 -2.15 -0.77 -4.09
N ILE A 87 -2.61 -1.83 -4.74
CA ILE A 87 -2.11 -2.31 -6.02
C ILE A 87 -3.25 -2.93 -6.83
N GLU A 88 -3.22 -2.76 -8.14
CA GLU A 88 -4.08 -3.52 -9.07
C GLU A 88 -3.22 -4.59 -9.75
N ALA A 89 -3.58 -5.84 -9.51
CA ALA A 89 -2.95 -7.00 -10.13
C ALA A 89 -3.74 -7.40 -11.37
N MET A 90 -3.27 -7.03 -12.55
CA MET A 90 -3.89 -7.49 -13.79
C MET A 90 -3.61 -8.98 -14.04
N GLN A 91 -4.42 -9.60 -14.89
CA GLN A 91 -4.20 -11.00 -15.26
C GLN A 91 -2.88 -11.16 -16.01
N LEU A 92 -2.15 -12.23 -15.70
CA LEU A 92 -0.92 -12.57 -16.41
C LEU A 92 -1.24 -12.96 -17.86
N THR A 93 -0.52 -12.35 -18.81
CA THR A 93 -0.76 -12.56 -20.23
C THR A 93 0.54 -12.40 -21.03
N PRO A 94 0.66 -13.09 -22.19
CA PRO A 94 1.78 -12.81 -23.10
C PRO A 94 1.82 -11.33 -23.50
N THR A 95 3.01 -10.73 -23.50
CA THR A 95 3.17 -9.28 -23.73
C THR A 95 2.57 -8.81 -25.07
N HIS A 96 2.62 -9.63 -26.12
CA HIS A 96 2.01 -9.31 -27.40
C HIS A 96 0.47 -9.36 -27.41
N HIS A 97 -0.15 -9.83 -26.33
CA HIS A 97 -1.60 -9.80 -26.14
C HIS A 97 -2.07 -8.64 -25.23
N LEU A 98 -1.19 -7.82 -24.72
CA LEU A 98 -1.57 -6.71 -23.81
C LEU A 98 -2.59 -5.76 -24.43
N ALA A 99 -2.51 -5.52 -25.74
CA ALA A 99 -3.50 -4.72 -26.46
C ALA A 99 -4.94 -5.29 -26.42
N LEU A 100 -5.08 -6.61 -26.18
CA LEU A 100 -6.38 -7.26 -26.01
C LEU A 100 -6.93 -7.10 -24.57
N GLN A 101 -6.13 -6.57 -23.65
CA GLN A 101 -6.45 -6.33 -22.25
C GLN A 101 -6.26 -4.85 -21.89
N GLU A 102 -6.58 -3.95 -22.82
CA GLU A 102 -6.37 -2.51 -22.69
C GLU A 102 -7.00 -1.94 -21.40
N ALA A 103 -8.25 -2.32 -21.10
CA ALA A 103 -8.95 -1.87 -19.89
C ALA A 103 -8.27 -2.32 -18.59
N ASP A 104 -7.70 -3.52 -18.54
CA ASP A 104 -6.96 -4.01 -17.38
C ASP A 104 -5.62 -3.30 -17.23
N LEU A 105 -4.93 -3.02 -18.34
CA LEU A 105 -3.70 -2.26 -18.36
C LEU A 105 -3.93 -0.81 -17.93
N GLU A 106 -4.94 -0.14 -18.46
CA GLU A 106 -5.34 1.21 -18.05
C GLU A 106 -5.65 1.27 -16.54
N LYS A 107 -6.41 0.30 -16.03
CA LYS A 107 -6.73 0.22 -14.62
C LYS A 107 -5.48 0.04 -13.76
N SER A 108 -4.55 -0.82 -14.19
CA SER A 108 -3.27 -1.00 -13.50
C SER A 108 -2.42 0.28 -13.52
N LEU A 109 -2.34 0.99 -14.64
CA LEU A 109 -1.65 2.28 -14.74
C LEU A 109 -2.28 3.32 -13.82
N LYS A 110 -3.61 3.43 -13.81
CA LYS A 110 -4.33 4.38 -12.93
C LYS A 110 -4.07 4.11 -11.45
N VAL A 111 -4.12 2.85 -11.03
CA VAL A 111 -3.94 2.48 -9.61
C VAL A 111 -2.46 2.51 -9.21
N ASN A 112 -1.61 1.83 -9.97
CA ASN A 112 -0.22 1.57 -9.54
C ASN A 112 0.71 2.76 -9.80
N VAL A 113 0.39 3.60 -10.80
CA VAL A 113 1.28 4.70 -11.21
C VAL A 113 0.65 6.06 -10.92
N GLU A 114 -0.47 6.39 -11.57
CA GLU A 114 -1.06 7.73 -11.46
C GLU A 114 -1.54 8.04 -10.04
N ALA A 115 -2.26 7.10 -9.40
CA ALA A 115 -2.71 7.27 -8.02
C ALA A 115 -1.53 7.34 -7.05
N THR A 116 -0.48 6.54 -7.26
CA THR A 116 0.74 6.62 -6.44
C THR A 116 1.40 7.98 -6.54
N ALA A 117 1.61 8.51 -7.76
CA ALA A 117 2.20 9.82 -7.97
C ALA A 117 1.39 10.93 -7.29
N ARG A 118 0.06 10.89 -7.43
CA ARG A 118 -0.86 11.84 -6.80
C ARG A 118 -0.84 11.74 -5.27
N LEU A 119 -0.85 10.53 -4.73
CA LEU A 119 -0.81 10.29 -3.29
C LEU A 119 0.49 10.77 -2.65
N ILE A 120 1.63 10.60 -3.32
CA ILE A 120 2.91 11.18 -2.86
C ILE A 120 2.74 12.69 -2.63
N ALA A 121 2.16 13.42 -3.61
CA ALA A 121 1.96 14.85 -3.50
C ALA A 121 0.98 15.25 -2.37
N TYR A 122 -0.05 14.43 -2.09
CA TYR A 122 -1.04 14.73 -1.06
C TYR A 122 -0.56 14.35 0.35
N VAL A 123 0.19 13.26 0.47
CA VAL A 123 0.58 12.71 1.78
C VAL A 123 1.93 13.28 2.25
N ALA A 124 2.83 13.66 1.35
CA ALA A 124 4.13 14.22 1.73
C ALA A 124 4.03 15.40 2.72
N PRO A 125 3.12 16.40 2.53
CA PRO A 125 2.96 17.47 3.51
C PRO A 125 2.48 17.01 4.89
N LEU A 126 1.72 15.90 4.96
CA LEU A 126 1.23 15.33 6.23
C LEU A 126 2.33 14.59 6.99
N LEU A 127 3.27 13.98 6.27
CA LEU A 127 4.41 13.28 6.88
C LEU A 127 5.45 14.26 7.45
N GLY A 128 5.55 15.46 6.88
CA GLY A 128 6.56 16.43 7.28
C GLY A 128 7.98 15.88 7.15
N GLU A 129 8.88 16.27 8.05
CA GLU A 129 10.29 15.86 8.03
C GLU A 129 10.54 14.51 8.73
N THR A 130 9.69 14.11 9.65
CA THR A 130 9.90 12.96 10.54
C THR A 130 9.00 11.76 10.24
N GLY A 131 7.95 11.96 9.46
CA GLY A 131 7.06 10.88 9.05
C GLY A 131 7.72 9.90 8.10
N ARG A 132 7.11 8.74 7.95
CA ARG A 132 7.65 7.63 7.13
C ARG A 132 6.65 7.21 6.06
N ALA A 133 7.11 7.12 4.82
CA ALA A 133 6.38 6.48 3.74
C ALA A 133 7.00 5.11 3.45
N ALA A 134 6.17 4.08 3.37
CA ALA A 134 6.62 2.72 3.03
C ALA A 134 5.98 2.24 1.74
N PHE A 135 6.83 1.83 0.81
CA PHE A 135 6.48 1.15 -0.43
C PHE A 135 7.03 -0.28 -0.40
N PHE A 136 6.38 -1.19 -1.12
CA PHE A 136 6.70 -2.60 -1.05
C PHE A 136 7.09 -3.10 -2.45
N ARG A 137 8.34 -3.58 -2.58
CA ARG A 137 8.86 -4.10 -3.83
C ARG A 137 8.18 -5.43 -4.19
N ASP A 138 8.04 -5.67 -5.48
CA ASP A 138 7.58 -6.93 -6.03
C ASP A 138 8.21 -7.06 -7.43
N ASP A 139 9.33 -7.74 -7.49
CA ASP A 139 10.25 -7.72 -8.64
C ASP A 139 9.90 -8.79 -9.68
N HIS A 140 8.73 -8.65 -10.30
CA HIS A 140 8.35 -9.45 -11.47
C HIS A 140 8.56 -8.71 -12.80
N ALA A 141 9.28 -7.58 -12.80
CA ALA A 141 9.58 -6.83 -14.02
C ALA A 141 10.49 -7.66 -14.93
N GLY A 142 10.04 -7.86 -16.17
CA GLY A 142 10.76 -8.69 -17.15
C GLY A 142 10.48 -10.19 -17.07
N GLU A 143 9.75 -10.67 -16.08
CA GLU A 143 9.36 -12.08 -16.01
C GLU A 143 8.30 -12.44 -17.07
N LYS A 144 8.29 -13.71 -17.44
CA LYS A 144 7.35 -14.25 -18.42
C LYS A 144 5.90 -14.04 -17.95
N PHE A 145 5.06 -13.46 -18.80
CA PHE A 145 3.65 -13.11 -18.57
C PHE A 145 3.39 -11.93 -17.63
N PHE A 146 4.39 -11.37 -16.97
CA PHE A 146 4.24 -10.22 -16.08
C PHE A 146 4.34 -8.86 -16.77
N GLY A 147 4.34 -8.79 -18.12
CA GLY A 147 4.57 -7.56 -18.86
C GLY A 147 3.74 -6.36 -18.38
N GLY A 148 2.44 -6.52 -18.22
CA GLY A 148 1.55 -5.45 -17.74
C GLY A 148 1.74 -5.11 -16.25
N TYR A 149 1.63 -6.11 -15.38
CA TYR A 149 1.81 -5.92 -13.95
C TYR A 149 3.23 -5.47 -13.60
N GLY A 150 4.24 -6.17 -14.12
CA GLY A 150 5.64 -5.86 -13.84
C GLY A 150 6.04 -4.46 -14.29
N ALA A 151 5.56 -4.00 -15.46
CA ALA A 151 5.82 -2.65 -15.95
C ALA A 151 5.22 -1.57 -15.03
N THR A 152 3.94 -1.73 -14.62
CA THR A 152 3.29 -0.75 -13.73
C THR A 152 3.88 -0.77 -12.33
N LYS A 153 4.31 -1.93 -11.84
CA LYS A 153 4.98 -2.06 -10.54
C LYS A 153 6.39 -1.46 -10.57
N ALA A 154 7.14 -1.67 -11.63
CA ALA A 154 8.45 -1.03 -11.82
C ALA A 154 8.31 0.50 -11.87
N ALA A 155 7.30 1.03 -12.56
CA ALA A 155 7.02 2.47 -12.58
C ALA A 155 6.66 3.00 -11.17
N GLN A 156 5.85 2.28 -10.39
CA GLN A 156 5.57 2.62 -8.99
C GLN A 156 6.86 2.69 -8.16
N MET A 157 7.74 1.72 -8.31
CA MET A 157 9.01 1.70 -7.58
C MET A 157 9.93 2.84 -8.01
N ALA A 158 9.98 3.17 -9.29
CA ALA A 158 10.75 4.32 -9.79
C ALA A 158 10.28 5.65 -9.17
N LEU A 159 8.96 5.86 -9.01
CA LEU A 159 8.42 7.02 -8.30
C LEU A 159 8.85 7.04 -6.83
N ALA A 160 8.76 5.92 -6.13
CA ALA A 160 9.17 5.82 -4.74
C ALA A 160 10.67 6.03 -4.54
N GLU A 161 11.50 5.51 -5.43
CA GLU A 161 12.97 5.67 -5.41
C GLU A 161 13.37 7.11 -5.70
N SER A 162 12.74 7.76 -6.68
CA SER A 162 12.96 9.19 -6.97
C SER A 162 12.62 10.03 -5.75
N TRP A 163 11.44 9.83 -5.17
CA TRP A 163 11.04 10.56 -3.97
C TRP A 163 11.96 10.31 -2.78
N ARG A 164 12.42 9.08 -2.56
CA ARG A 164 13.40 8.75 -1.53
C ARG A 164 14.70 9.56 -1.70
N ASN A 165 15.17 9.68 -2.93
CA ASN A 165 16.40 10.43 -3.23
C ASN A 165 16.19 11.95 -3.09
N GLU A 166 15.00 12.46 -3.45
CA GLU A 166 14.63 13.87 -3.31
C GLU A 166 14.42 14.28 -1.86
N ALA A 167 13.76 13.45 -1.05
CA ALA A 167 13.50 13.70 0.35
C ALA A 167 14.80 13.91 1.16
N GLY A 168 15.82 13.12 0.87
CA GLY A 168 17.18 13.32 1.38
C GLY A 168 17.22 13.50 2.91
N LYS A 169 17.71 14.68 3.37
CA LYS A 169 17.88 15.00 4.79
C LYS A 169 16.75 15.86 5.40
N ILE A 170 15.88 16.41 4.57
CA ILE A 170 14.88 17.41 4.98
C ILE A 170 13.44 17.01 4.68
N GLY A 171 13.23 15.85 4.13
CA GLY A 171 11.90 15.29 3.83
C GLY A 171 11.58 14.07 4.68
N PRO A 172 10.41 13.47 4.47
CA PRO A 172 10.03 12.24 5.16
C PRO A 172 10.98 11.10 4.84
N VAL A 173 11.06 10.14 5.74
CA VAL A 173 11.84 8.92 5.51
C VAL A 173 11.08 8.00 4.56
N VAL A 174 11.54 7.84 3.33
CA VAL A 174 10.93 6.94 2.36
C VAL A 174 11.62 5.58 2.41
N LYS A 175 10.88 4.55 2.82
CA LYS A 175 11.33 3.15 2.89
C LYS A 175 10.81 2.37 1.69
N ILE A 176 11.67 1.59 1.07
CA ILE A 176 11.29 0.60 0.06
C ILE A 176 11.63 -0.76 0.65
N LEU A 177 10.60 -1.49 1.02
CA LEU A 177 10.68 -2.76 1.73
C LEU A 177 10.49 -3.92 0.76
N GLU A 178 11.18 -5.02 1.02
CA GLU A 178 11.14 -6.24 0.19
C GLU A 178 10.42 -7.35 0.95
N PRO A 179 9.12 -7.59 0.64
CA PRO A 179 8.39 -8.70 1.22
C PRO A 179 8.90 -10.04 0.72
N ARG A 180 8.99 -11.00 1.64
CA ARG A 180 9.11 -12.42 1.25
C ARG A 180 7.86 -12.86 0.48
N PRO A 181 7.88 -13.99 -0.23
CA PRO A 181 6.68 -14.54 -0.87
C PRO A 181 5.54 -14.73 0.14
N LEU A 182 4.42 -14.00 -0.06
CA LEU A 182 3.32 -13.90 0.90
C LEU A 182 2.16 -14.81 0.56
N ALA A 183 1.56 -15.45 1.57
CA ALA A 183 0.32 -16.22 1.45
C ALA A 183 -0.91 -15.30 1.23
N THR A 184 -1.01 -14.65 0.08
CA THR A 184 -2.06 -13.70 -0.27
C THR A 184 -2.94 -14.17 -1.42
N ALA A 185 -4.15 -13.61 -1.51
CA ALA A 185 -5.04 -13.85 -2.65
C ALA A 185 -4.43 -13.36 -3.97
N MET A 186 -3.62 -12.30 -3.96
CA MET A 186 -2.92 -11.81 -5.14
C MET A 186 -1.90 -12.84 -5.65
N ARG A 187 -1.07 -13.39 -4.76
CA ARG A 187 -0.10 -14.42 -5.12
C ARG A 187 -0.79 -15.68 -5.63
N ALA A 188 -1.86 -16.11 -4.97
CA ALA A 188 -2.65 -17.25 -5.45
C ALA A 188 -3.25 -17.06 -6.84
N ARG A 189 -3.53 -15.82 -7.23
CA ARG A 189 -3.99 -15.47 -8.59
C ARG A 189 -2.86 -15.57 -9.61
N PHE A 190 -1.63 -15.19 -9.25
CA PHE A 190 -0.47 -15.29 -10.13
C PHE A 190 0.07 -16.73 -10.22
N PHE A 191 0.04 -17.45 -9.11
CA PHE A 191 0.60 -18.79 -8.98
C PHE A 191 -0.44 -19.77 -8.42
N PRO A 192 -1.48 -20.15 -9.22
CA PRO A 192 -2.60 -20.94 -8.71
C PRO A 192 -2.21 -22.37 -8.29
N SER A 193 -1.10 -22.90 -8.81
CA SER A 193 -0.59 -24.24 -8.50
C SER A 193 0.54 -24.23 -7.47
N GLU A 194 0.88 -23.09 -6.88
CA GLU A 194 1.96 -22.99 -5.92
C GLU A 194 1.58 -23.62 -4.58
N ASP A 195 2.49 -24.39 -4.00
CA ASP A 195 2.32 -24.88 -2.62
C ASP A 195 2.39 -23.68 -1.64
N ARG A 196 1.33 -23.51 -0.89
CA ARG A 196 1.22 -22.41 0.08
C ARG A 196 1.93 -22.67 1.40
N ALA A 197 2.34 -23.90 1.68
CA ALA A 197 2.99 -24.24 2.93
C ALA A 197 4.33 -23.53 3.14
N GLY A 198 5.02 -23.16 2.05
CA GLY A 198 6.28 -22.41 2.08
C GLY A 198 6.12 -20.89 2.07
N LEU A 199 4.89 -20.37 2.00
CA LEU A 199 4.65 -18.91 1.91
C LEU A 199 4.57 -18.28 3.31
N THR A 200 5.13 -17.06 3.41
CA THR A 200 5.09 -16.28 4.65
C THR A 200 3.67 -15.74 4.91
N PRO A 201 3.10 -15.96 6.11
CA PRO A 201 1.86 -15.30 6.50
C PRO A 201 2.01 -13.76 6.50
N PRO A 202 1.02 -12.99 5.99
CA PRO A 202 1.10 -11.54 5.99
C PRO A 202 1.32 -10.91 7.38
N ALA A 203 0.80 -11.54 8.44
CA ALA A 203 0.97 -11.05 9.81
C ALA A 203 2.44 -11.17 10.29
N GLU A 204 3.12 -12.26 9.94
CA GLU A 204 4.53 -12.46 10.26
C GLU A 204 5.41 -11.43 9.52
N GLU A 205 5.08 -11.17 8.25
CA GLU A 205 5.82 -10.22 7.45
C GLU A 205 5.58 -8.78 7.92
N ALA A 206 4.35 -8.44 8.30
CA ALA A 206 4.04 -7.14 8.90
C ALA A 206 4.85 -6.93 10.20
N ALA A 207 4.92 -7.93 11.07
CA ALA A 207 5.73 -7.87 12.30
C ALA A 207 7.23 -7.66 11.99
N ARG A 208 7.74 -8.30 10.94
CA ARG A 208 9.14 -8.12 10.50
C ARG A 208 9.44 -6.68 10.06
N PHE A 209 8.46 -5.98 9.49
CA PHE A 209 8.63 -4.60 9.04
C PHE A 209 8.43 -3.54 10.14
N LEU A 210 7.87 -3.88 11.29
CA LEU A 210 7.64 -2.91 12.37
C LEU A 210 8.89 -2.12 12.78
N PRO A 211 10.07 -2.73 12.97
CA PRO A 211 11.28 -1.97 13.31
C PRO A 211 11.62 -0.90 12.26
N ASP A 212 11.47 -1.20 10.97
CA ASP A 212 11.74 -0.24 9.90
C ASP A 212 10.72 0.90 9.85
N LEU A 213 9.48 0.64 10.25
CA LEU A 213 8.39 1.60 10.24
C LEU A 213 8.38 2.46 11.51
N LEU A 214 8.89 1.95 12.64
CA LEU A 214 8.84 2.63 13.94
C LEU A 214 10.17 3.33 14.31
N ALA A 215 11.28 2.95 13.67
CA ALA A 215 12.61 3.53 13.91
C ALA A 215 12.70 4.95 13.38
#